data_16f04734c168beeb92b561dc566a7829
#
_entry.id   16f04734c168beeb92b561dc566a7829
#
_cell.length_a   1.000
_cell.length_b   1.000
_cell.length_c   1.000
_cell.angle_alpha   90.00
_cell.angle_beta   90.00
_cell.angle_gamma   90.00
#
_symmetry.space_group_name_H-M   'P 1'
#
loop_
_entity.id
_entity.type
_entity.pdbx_description
1 polymer ?
#
loop_
_entity_poly.entity_id
_entity_poly.type
_entity_poly.pdbx_seq_one_letter_code
_entity_poly.pdbx_strand_id
1 'polypeptide(L)'
;MKEDNDMIKLNEKKLAQLKTGSQHLAEKYGERGTPSREEFEAKAKAWYYAELLRDERKRQKLTQQQLGERIGKKREYISSLEQGKTDMQLSTFILIANALGLRFSLVIG
;
A
#
# COMPACT_ATOMS: atom_id res chain seq x y z
N MET A 1 16.69 -18.78 -3.82
CA MET A 1 16.26 -17.95 -4.95
C MET A 1 16.23 -16.50 -4.60
N LYS A 2 16.37 -15.69 -5.58
CA LYS A 2 16.52 -14.25 -5.36
C LYS A 2 15.37 -13.40 -5.81
N GLU A 3 14.50 -13.94 -6.65
CA GLU A 3 13.38 -13.16 -7.14
C GLU A 3 12.48 -12.68 -6.01
N ASP A 4 12.41 -13.42 -4.91
CA ASP A 4 11.59 -13.02 -3.77
C ASP A 4 12.07 -11.72 -3.14
N ASN A 5 13.36 -11.41 -3.29
CA ASN A 5 13.92 -10.20 -2.69
C ASN A 5 13.50 -8.94 -3.43
N ASP A 6 13.05 -9.09 -4.67
CA ASP A 6 12.68 -7.96 -5.52
C ASP A 6 11.19 -7.69 -5.57
N MET A 7 10.40 -8.51 -4.90
CA MET A 7 8.95 -8.41 -4.95
C MET A 7 8.37 -8.01 -3.61
N ILE A 8 7.32 -7.22 -3.67
CA ILE A 8 6.55 -6.89 -2.47
C ILE A 8 5.74 -8.12 -2.10
N LYS A 9 6.03 -8.66 -0.93
CA LYS A 9 5.27 -9.79 -0.41
C LYS A 9 4.23 -9.27 0.55
N LEU A 10 3.02 -9.77 0.43
CA LEU A 10 1.95 -9.42 1.36
C LEU A 10 2.26 -10.03 2.71
N ASN A 11 2.02 -9.25 3.76
CA ASN A 11 2.10 -9.75 5.11
C ASN A 11 0.85 -10.58 5.37
N GLU A 12 1.02 -11.89 5.49
CA GLU A 12 -0.09 -12.81 5.66
C GLU A 12 -0.92 -12.50 6.90
N LYS A 13 -0.26 -12.05 7.95
CA LYS A 13 -0.95 -11.69 9.19
C LYS A 13 -1.87 -10.49 8.98
N LYS A 14 -1.38 -9.45 8.29
CA LYS A 14 -2.20 -8.28 7.97
C LYS A 14 -3.31 -8.65 7.02
N LEU A 15 -3.02 -9.50 6.06
CA LEU A 15 -4.02 -9.95 5.11
C LEU A 15 -5.13 -10.74 5.81
N ALA A 16 -4.75 -11.59 6.76
CA ALA A 16 -5.72 -12.34 7.55
C ALA A 16 -6.61 -11.40 8.38
N GLN A 17 -6.04 -10.35 8.93
CA GLN A 17 -6.82 -9.35 9.66
C GLN A 17 -7.87 -8.68 8.78
N LEU A 18 -7.51 -8.38 7.53
CA LEU A 18 -8.47 -7.82 6.59
C LEU A 18 -9.62 -8.79 6.32
N LYS A 19 -9.30 -10.07 6.21
CA LYS A 19 -10.32 -11.10 5.97
C LYS A 19 -11.21 -11.33 7.18
N THR A 20 -10.61 -11.41 8.37
CA THR A 20 -11.38 -11.67 9.58
C THR A 20 -12.27 -10.50 9.98
N GLY A 21 -11.90 -9.29 9.56
CA GLY A 21 -12.74 -8.13 9.78
C GLY A 21 -13.93 -8.06 8.87
N SER A 22 -14.09 -9.01 7.94
CA SER A 22 -15.12 -8.96 6.92
C SER A 22 -16.54 -8.93 7.49
N GLN A 23 -16.82 -9.76 8.51
CA GLN A 23 -18.16 -9.78 9.12
C GLN A 23 -18.49 -8.49 9.83
N HIS A 24 -17.51 -7.94 10.53
CA HIS A 24 -17.65 -6.67 11.22
C HIS A 24 -17.93 -5.55 10.23
N LEU A 25 -17.25 -5.59 9.11
CA LEU A 25 -17.39 -4.60 8.06
C LEU A 25 -18.76 -4.66 7.41
N ALA A 26 -19.34 -5.85 7.27
CA ALA A 26 -20.66 -6.01 6.68
C ALA A 26 -21.73 -5.28 7.48
N GLU A 27 -21.63 -5.29 8.80
CA GLU A 27 -22.57 -4.59 9.65
C GLU A 27 -22.46 -3.07 9.52
N LYS A 28 -21.25 -2.55 9.30
CA LYS A 28 -21.02 -1.12 9.27
C LYS A 28 -21.08 -0.54 7.86
N TYR A 29 -20.58 -1.26 6.87
CA TYR A 29 -20.42 -0.76 5.50
C TYR A 29 -21.21 -1.51 4.45
N GLY A 30 -21.94 -2.53 4.85
CA GLY A 30 -22.76 -3.34 3.93
C GLY A 30 -22.12 -4.69 3.61
N GLU A 31 -22.89 -5.51 2.95
CA GLU A 31 -22.46 -6.85 2.58
C GLU A 31 -21.43 -6.81 1.47
N ARG A 32 -20.64 -7.88 1.37
CA ARG A 32 -19.69 -8.05 0.29
C ARG A 32 -20.41 -7.99 -1.05
N GLY A 33 -19.77 -7.35 -2.00
CA GLY A 33 -20.32 -7.18 -3.34
C GLY A 33 -21.18 -5.95 -3.49
N THR A 34 -21.53 -5.27 -2.41
CA THR A 34 -22.23 -3.97 -2.54
C THR A 34 -21.21 -2.87 -2.86
N PRO A 35 -21.64 -1.82 -3.58
CA PRO A 35 -20.68 -0.75 -3.92
C PRO A 35 -20.01 -0.10 -2.71
N SER A 36 -20.72 0.13 -1.62
CA SER A 36 -20.13 0.75 -0.43
C SER A 36 -19.11 -0.16 0.23
N ARG A 37 -19.38 -1.46 0.28
CA ARG A 37 -18.45 -2.43 0.86
C ARG A 37 -17.23 -2.59 -0.03
N GLU A 38 -17.43 -2.65 -1.34
CA GLU A 38 -16.31 -2.76 -2.29
C GLU A 38 -15.39 -1.56 -2.20
N GLU A 39 -15.97 -0.37 -2.10
CA GLU A 39 -15.18 0.85 -1.97
C GLU A 39 -14.36 0.84 -0.68
N PHE A 40 -14.98 0.41 0.42
CA PHE A 40 -14.27 0.33 1.69
C PHE A 40 -13.10 -0.65 1.62
N GLU A 41 -13.32 -1.82 1.03
CA GLU A 41 -12.27 -2.82 0.91
C GLU A 41 -11.14 -2.33 0.03
N ALA A 42 -11.46 -1.62 -1.06
CA ALA A 42 -10.44 -1.06 -1.93
C ALA A 42 -9.58 -0.04 -1.19
N LYS A 43 -10.21 0.83 -0.40
CA LYS A 43 -9.48 1.82 0.38
C LYS A 43 -8.62 1.17 1.47
N ALA A 44 -9.13 0.11 2.09
CA ALA A 44 -8.36 -0.61 3.10
C ALA A 44 -7.11 -1.25 2.49
N LYS A 45 -7.24 -1.82 1.30
CA LYS A 45 -6.09 -2.41 0.61
C LYS A 45 -5.11 -1.35 0.16
N ALA A 46 -5.60 -0.22 -0.33
CA ALA A 46 -4.74 0.88 -0.73
C ALA A 46 -3.92 1.40 0.46
N TRP A 47 -4.56 1.53 1.62
CA TRP A 47 -3.87 1.91 2.84
C TRP A 47 -2.80 0.89 3.22
N TYR A 48 -3.11 -0.40 3.09
CA TYR A 48 -2.18 -1.46 3.39
C TYR A 48 -0.94 -1.38 2.50
N TYR A 49 -1.13 -1.16 1.19
CA TYR A 49 0.01 -1.05 0.28
C TYR A 49 0.84 0.21 0.54
N ALA A 50 0.19 1.32 0.91
CA ALA A 50 0.93 2.52 1.30
C ALA A 50 1.80 2.23 2.53
N GLU A 51 1.27 1.47 3.48
CA GLU A 51 2.02 1.08 4.67
C GLU A 51 3.21 0.19 4.33
N LEU A 52 3.04 -0.72 3.38
CA LEU A 52 4.15 -1.56 2.92
C LEU A 52 5.29 -0.72 2.35
N LEU A 53 4.95 0.29 1.55
CA LEU A 53 5.98 1.18 0.99
C LEU A 53 6.68 1.95 2.08
N ARG A 54 5.93 2.45 3.06
CA ARG A 54 6.52 3.15 4.19
C ARG A 54 7.46 2.23 4.97
N ASP A 55 7.03 1.02 5.25
CA ASP A 55 7.85 0.07 6.00
C ASP A 55 9.14 -0.25 5.25
N GLU A 56 9.06 -0.41 3.95
CA GLU A 56 10.24 -0.67 3.13
C GLU A 56 11.19 0.54 3.13
N ARG A 57 10.64 1.75 3.04
CA ARG A 57 11.45 2.95 3.13
C ARG A 57 12.23 2.98 4.45
N LYS A 58 11.55 2.69 5.55
CA LYS A 58 12.18 2.67 6.87
C LYS A 58 13.21 1.56 6.99
N ARG A 59 12.93 0.41 6.42
CA ARG A 59 13.88 -0.70 6.41
C ARG A 59 15.18 -0.30 5.74
N GLN A 60 15.08 0.49 4.67
CA GLN A 60 16.25 0.99 3.95
C GLN A 60 16.88 2.22 4.60
N LYS A 61 16.32 2.68 5.73
CA LYS A 61 16.81 3.83 6.47
C LYS A 61 16.78 5.13 5.65
N LEU A 62 15.79 5.24 4.77
CA LEU A 62 15.56 6.44 4.00
C LEU A 62 14.57 7.35 4.71
N THR A 63 14.88 8.63 4.73
CA THR A 63 13.91 9.61 5.23
C THR A 63 12.86 9.89 4.16
N GLN A 64 11.74 10.47 4.59
CA GLN A 64 10.72 10.91 3.65
C GLN A 64 11.28 11.92 2.65
N GLN A 65 12.17 12.80 3.12
CA GLN A 65 12.80 13.76 2.25
C GLN A 65 13.69 13.11 1.21
N GLN A 66 14.47 12.13 1.61
CA GLN A 66 15.35 11.41 0.69
C GLN A 66 14.54 10.66 -0.37
N LEU A 67 13.46 10.01 0.04
CA LEU A 67 12.59 9.36 -0.93
C LEU A 67 11.98 10.38 -1.88
N GLY A 68 11.49 11.50 -1.33
CA GLY A 68 10.92 12.55 -2.14
C GLY A 68 11.91 13.07 -3.18
N GLU A 69 13.17 13.25 -2.79
CA GLU A 69 14.20 13.70 -3.72
C GLU A 69 14.41 12.72 -4.87
N ARG A 70 14.31 11.42 -4.59
CA ARG A 70 14.48 10.40 -5.63
C ARG A 70 13.39 10.45 -6.69
N ILE A 71 12.19 10.88 -6.33
CA ILE A 71 11.04 10.86 -7.25
C ILE A 71 10.57 12.26 -7.61
N GLY A 72 11.30 13.31 -7.18
CA GLY A 72 10.94 14.67 -7.49
C GLY A 72 9.71 15.18 -6.78
N LYS A 73 9.48 14.74 -5.55
CA LYS A 73 8.34 15.15 -4.74
C LYS A 73 8.79 15.71 -3.41
N LYS A 74 7.97 16.56 -2.83
CA LYS A 74 8.27 17.14 -1.52
C LYS A 74 8.02 16.15 -0.40
N ARG A 75 8.74 16.33 0.71
CA ARG A 75 8.57 15.47 1.89
C ARG A 75 7.12 15.46 2.38
N GLU A 76 6.45 16.61 2.35
CA GLU A 76 5.07 16.71 2.80
C GLU A 76 4.14 15.83 1.97
N TYR A 77 4.41 15.72 0.68
CA TYR A 77 3.62 14.87 -0.19
C TYR A 77 3.82 13.39 0.20
N ILE A 78 5.07 12.97 0.41
CA ILE A 78 5.37 11.61 0.83
C ILE A 78 4.69 11.31 2.17
N SER A 79 4.78 12.24 3.12
CA SER A 79 4.15 12.07 4.42
C SER A 79 2.64 11.91 4.30
N SER A 80 2.01 12.71 3.45
CA SER A 80 0.57 12.64 3.24
C SER A 80 0.16 11.29 2.65
N LEU A 81 0.92 10.78 1.70
CA LEU A 81 0.65 9.47 1.11
C LEU A 81 0.78 8.36 2.14
N GLU A 82 1.83 8.40 2.94
CA GLU A 82 2.08 7.36 3.92
C GLU A 82 1.05 7.35 5.05
N GLN A 83 0.46 8.50 5.33
CA GLN A 83 -0.58 8.61 6.35
C GLN A 83 -1.97 8.30 5.81
N GLY A 84 -2.09 8.04 4.54
CA GLY A 84 -3.37 7.75 3.93
C GLY A 84 -4.28 8.97 3.77
N LYS A 85 -3.72 10.16 3.86
CA LYS A 85 -4.51 11.40 3.73
C LYS A 85 -4.84 11.74 2.29
N THR A 86 -4.08 11.19 1.36
CA THR A 86 -4.23 11.44 -0.06
C THR A 86 -4.22 10.10 -0.78
N ASP A 87 -5.16 9.91 -1.68
CA ASP A 87 -5.15 8.71 -2.52
C ASP A 87 -3.92 8.71 -3.40
N MET A 88 -3.24 7.60 -3.44
CA MET A 88 -2.03 7.47 -4.24
C MET A 88 -2.41 7.03 -5.65
N GLN A 89 -1.99 7.83 -6.64
CA GLN A 89 -2.15 7.43 -8.02
C GLN A 89 -1.27 6.22 -8.31
N LEU A 90 -1.71 5.38 -9.22
CA LEU A 90 -0.94 4.19 -9.58
C LEU A 90 0.46 4.55 -10.07
N SER A 91 0.57 5.63 -10.86
CA SER A 91 1.87 6.07 -11.34
C SER A 91 2.81 6.47 -10.19
N THR A 92 2.27 7.11 -9.16
CA THR A 92 3.06 7.47 -7.98
C THR A 92 3.49 6.23 -7.22
N PHE A 93 2.59 5.26 -7.08
CA PHE A 93 2.92 3.99 -6.44
C PHE A 93 4.09 3.31 -7.14
N ILE A 94 4.04 3.27 -8.46
CA ILE A 94 5.10 2.66 -9.27
C ILE A 94 6.42 3.42 -9.10
N LEU A 95 6.37 4.75 -9.11
CA LEU A 95 7.57 5.56 -8.91
C LEU A 95 8.23 5.28 -7.55
N ILE A 96 7.42 5.23 -6.50
CA ILE A 96 7.94 4.97 -5.16
C ILE A 96 8.51 3.56 -5.07
N ALA A 97 7.77 2.58 -5.60
CA ALA A 97 8.24 1.20 -5.58
C ALA A 97 9.58 1.06 -6.30
N ASN A 98 9.71 1.68 -7.48
CA ASN A 98 10.95 1.66 -8.24
C ASN A 98 12.09 2.34 -7.46
N ALA A 99 11.80 3.47 -6.83
CA ALA A 99 12.81 4.19 -6.05
C ALA A 99 13.30 3.37 -4.86
N LEU A 100 12.46 2.50 -4.34
CA LEU A 100 12.82 1.60 -3.24
C LEU A 100 13.40 0.28 -3.73
N GLY A 101 13.52 0.09 -5.05
CA GLY A 101 14.04 -1.16 -5.60
C GLY A 101 13.07 -2.33 -5.53
N LEU A 102 11.79 -2.03 -5.41
CA LEU A 102 10.77 -3.08 -5.32
C LEU A 102 10.17 -3.38 -6.68
N ARG A 103 9.75 -4.62 -6.85
CA ARG A 103 8.99 -5.05 -8.02
C ARG A 103 7.70 -5.68 -7.54
N PHE A 104 6.69 -5.56 -8.35
CA PHE A 104 5.42 -6.23 -8.10
C PHE A 104 4.80 -6.65 -9.41
N SER A 105 3.89 -7.58 -9.32
CA SER A 105 3.17 -8.06 -10.50
C SER A 105 1.73 -8.35 -10.12
N LEU A 106 0.86 -8.28 -11.12
CA LEU A 106 -0.53 -8.67 -10.95
C LEU A 106 -0.67 -10.13 -11.32
N VAL A 107 -1.41 -10.84 -10.50
CA VAL A 107 -1.74 -12.23 -10.78
C VAL A 107 -3.18 -12.27 -11.24
N ILE A 108 -3.40 -12.80 -12.43
CA ILE A 108 -4.74 -12.94 -13.00
C ILE A 108 -5.15 -14.40 -12.84
N GLY A 109 -6.28 -14.60 -12.17
CA GLY A 109 -6.70 -15.96 -11.94
C GLY A 109 -8.10 -16.10 -11.51
#